data_01269de3d45ee4541b1cd4351b20ad49
#
_entry.id   01269de3d45ee4541b1cd4351b20ad49
#
_cell.length_a   1.000
_cell.length_b   1.000
_cell.length_c   1.000
_cell.angle_alpha   90.00
_cell.angle_beta   90.00
_cell.angle_gamma   90.00
#
_symmetry.space_group_name_H-M   'P 1'
#
loop_
_entity.id
_entity.type
_entity.pdbx_description
1 polymer ?
#
loop_
_entity_poly.entity_id
_entity_poly.type
_entity_poly.pdbx_seq_one_letter_code
_entity_poly.pdbx_strand_id
1 'polypeptide(L)'
;VEEIKKLNKHIIVRCNLTIILANKKFHDLPDFFKKYNIEVVSSLPFYSKDRTDRQRGDGVFEDSIKALQMLNAVGYGLEGSELKLNLVYNPAGAFLPPSQESLEKEFKTALKKDFNISFHSLFAITNLPVSRFLDYLLQSNNYEKYMEKLLAAYNLVAAANVMCPNTISVGWDGYI
;
A
#
# COMPACT_ATOMS: atom_id res chain seq x y z
N VAL A 1 13.82 -14.13 5.47
CA VAL A 1 14.45 -12.80 5.60
C VAL A 1 15.95 -12.95 5.83
N GLU A 2 16.37 -13.68 6.86
CA GLU A 2 17.80 -13.80 7.23
C GLU A 2 18.68 -14.30 6.09
N GLU A 3 18.27 -15.36 5.41
CA GLU A 3 19.03 -15.91 4.27
C GLU A 3 19.11 -14.92 3.11
N ILE A 4 18.03 -14.16 2.85
CA ILE A 4 18.05 -13.13 1.79
C ILE A 4 19.01 -11.99 2.16
N LYS A 5 19.06 -11.60 3.44
CA LYS A 5 20.00 -10.56 3.91
C LYS A 5 21.45 -10.99 3.80
N LYS A 6 21.78 -12.27 4.01
CA LYS A 6 23.14 -12.81 3.75
C LYS A 6 23.58 -12.61 2.29
N LEU A 7 22.63 -12.57 1.37
CA LEU A 7 22.88 -12.28 -0.05
C LEU A 7 22.95 -10.77 -0.36
N ASN A 8 22.92 -9.92 0.66
CA ASN A 8 22.96 -8.46 0.55
C ASN A 8 21.87 -7.87 -0.38
N LYS A 9 20.68 -8.47 -0.37
CA LYS A 9 19.54 -8.03 -1.18
C LYS A 9 18.65 -7.07 -0.40
N HIS A 10 18.08 -6.10 -1.13
CA HIS A 10 17.03 -5.24 -0.62
C HIS A 10 15.74 -6.06 -0.45
N ILE A 11 15.07 -5.88 0.69
CA ILE A 11 13.83 -6.59 1.00
C ILE A 11 12.71 -5.56 1.15
N ILE A 12 11.66 -5.76 0.39
CA ILE A 12 10.41 -5.00 0.49
C ILE A 12 9.33 -5.95 0.99
N VAL A 13 8.62 -5.56 2.03
CA VAL A 13 7.45 -6.30 2.51
C VAL A 13 6.17 -5.52 2.18
N ARG A 14 5.21 -6.19 1.55
CA ARG A 14 3.84 -5.68 1.44
C ARG A 14 3.05 -6.15 2.64
N CYS A 15 2.83 -5.24 3.59
CA CYS A 15 2.22 -5.55 4.86
C CYS A 15 0.76 -5.08 4.91
N ASN A 16 -0.14 -5.98 5.31
CA ASN A 16 -1.44 -5.55 5.81
C ASN A 16 -1.26 -5.09 7.25
N LEU A 17 -1.42 -3.79 7.49
CA LEU A 17 -1.15 -3.18 8.80
C LEU A 17 -1.88 -3.83 9.97
N THR A 18 -3.11 -4.28 9.76
CA THR A 18 -3.91 -4.89 10.82
C THR A 18 -3.30 -6.17 11.38
N ILE A 19 -2.43 -6.86 10.62
CA ILE A 19 -1.76 -8.07 11.12
C ILE A 19 -0.89 -7.80 12.34
N ILE A 20 -0.33 -6.60 12.44
CA ILE A 20 0.53 -6.21 13.58
C ILE A 20 -0.26 -6.27 14.89
N LEU A 21 -1.56 -5.97 14.85
CA LEU A 21 -2.44 -5.96 16.02
C LEU A 21 -3.33 -7.20 16.14
N ALA A 22 -3.49 -7.98 15.08
CA ALA A 22 -4.39 -9.14 15.04
C ALA A 22 -4.02 -10.24 16.05
N ASN A 23 -2.73 -10.36 16.39
CA ASN A 23 -2.26 -11.34 17.36
C ASN A 23 -1.01 -10.81 18.07
N LYS A 24 -0.93 -11.01 19.38
CA LYS A 24 0.21 -10.57 20.21
C LYS A 24 1.58 -11.03 19.68
N LYS A 25 1.64 -12.20 19.06
CA LYS A 25 2.89 -12.73 18.46
C LYS A 25 3.42 -11.88 17.28
N PHE A 26 2.63 -10.95 16.77
CA PHE A 26 3.02 -10.07 15.65
C PHE A 26 3.28 -8.63 16.09
N HIS A 27 3.14 -8.32 17.38
CA HIS A 27 3.38 -6.98 17.92
C HIS A 27 4.85 -6.55 17.79
N ASP A 28 5.77 -7.49 17.66
CA ASP A 28 7.21 -7.28 17.45
C ASP A 28 7.61 -7.13 15.97
N LEU A 29 6.65 -7.23 15.04
CA LEU A 29 6.95 -7.05 13.61
C LEU A 29 7.64 -5.72 13.27
N PRO A 30 7.28 -4.57 13.85
CA PRO A 30 8.00 -3.33 13.61
C PRO A 30 9.50 -3.42 13.97
N ASP A 31 9.82 -4.03 15.11
CA ASP A 31 11.22 -4.24 15.54
C ASP A 31 11.94 -5.26 14.65
N PHE A 32 11.23 -6.31 14.24
CA PHE A 32 11.76 -7.29 13.29
C PHE A 32 12.08 -6.64 11.93
N PHE A 33 11.18 -5.81 11.42
CA PHE A 33 11.41 -5.08 10.16
C PHE A 33 12.61 -4.14 10.28
N LYS A 34 12.71 -3.40 11.40
CA LYS A 34 13.84 -2.52 11.72
C LYS A 34 15.16 -3.30 11.78
N LYS A 35 15.20 -4.42 12.52
CA LYS A 35 16.39 -5.27 12.67
C LYS A 35 17.02 -5.65 11.33
N TYR A 36 16.19 -5.92 10.33
CA TYR A 36 16.64 -6.34 9.00
C TYR A 36 16.60 -5.23 7.95
N ASN A 37 16.36 -3.97 8.34
CA ASN A 37 16.23 -2.83 7.45
C ASN A 37 15.33 -3.18 6.24
N ILE A 38 14.10 -3.61 6.53
CA ILE A 38 13.11 -4.01 5.53
C ILE A 38 12.31 -2.77 5.14
N GLU A 39 12.17 -2.50 3.85
CA GLU A 39 11.23 -1.49 3.37
C GLU A 39 9.80 -1.99 3.55
N VAL A 40 8.94 -1.17 4.17
CA VAL A 40 7.54 -1.51 4.42
C VAL A 40 6.65 -0.75 3.44
N VAL A 41 5.85 -1.49 2.68
CA VAL A 41 4.83 -0.96 1.78
C VAL A 41 3.47 -1.44 2.26
N SER A 42 2.60 -0.51 2.65
CA SER A 42 1.33 -0.83 3.30
C SER A 42 0.16 -0.14 2.64
N SER A 43 -0.95 -0.84 2.50
CA SER A 43 -2.17 -0.26 1.94
C SER A 43 -2.94 0.51 3.01
N LEU A 44 -3.17 1.81 2.74
CA LEU A 44 -4.13 2.62 3.48
C LEU A 44 -5.10 3.24 2.46
N PRO A 45 -6.34 2.72 2.34
CA PRO A 45 -7.28 3.15 1.30
C PRO A 45 -7.59 4.63 1.34
N PHE A 46 -7.73 5.19 2.56
CA PHE A 46 -7.91 6.62 2.76
C PHE A 46 -7.45 7.06 4.17
N TYR A 47 -7.25 8.35 4.35
CA TYR A 47 -6.86 8.95 5.64
C TYR A 47 -8.05 9.25 6.56
N SER A 48 -9.25 8.73 6.26
CA SER A 48 -10.43 8.82 7.12
C SER A 48 -11.06 7.45 7.37
N LYS A 49 -11.65 7.31 8.56
CA LYS A 49 -12.30 6.08 9.03
C LYS A 49 -13.39 5.60 8.08
N ASP A 50 -14.35 6.47 7.76
CA ASP A 50 -15.53 6.08 6.96
C ASP A 50 -15.19 5.48 5.61
N ARG A 51 -14.19 6.04 4.91
CA ARG A 51 -13.78 5.55 3.60
C ARG A 51 -12.97 4.27 3.70
N THR A 52 -12.08 4.17 4.68
CA THR A 52 -11.24 2.98 4.86
C THR A 52 -12.08 1.80 5.35
N ASP A 53 -12.91 1.99 6.35
CA ASP A 53 -13.74 0.92 6.91
C ASP A 53 -14.79 0.44 5.89
N ARG A 54 -15.39 1.34 5.11
CA ARG A 54 -16.29 0.95 4.00
C ARG A 54 -15.62 0.03 2.97
N GLN A 55 -14.34 0.23 2.72
CA GLN A 55 -13.60 -0.57 1.72
C GLN A 55 -13.01 -1.85 2.29
N ARG A 56 -12.66 -1.89 3.58
CA ARG A 56 -11.89 -2.97 4.20
C ARG A 56 -12.55 -3.65 5.39
N GLY A 57 -13.63 -3.08 5.91
CA GLY A 57 -14.32 -3.58 7.09
C GLY A 57 -14.14 -2.69 8.32
N ASP A 58 -15.05 -2.83 9.26
CA ASP A 58 -15.10 -2.02 10.47
C ASP A 58 -13.85 -2.19 11.34
N GLY A 59 -13.34 -1.08 11.86
CA GLY A 59 -12.17 -1.04 12.74
C GLY A 59 -10.81 -1.12 12.03
N VAL A 60 -10.78 -1.42 10.74
CA VAL A 60 -9.53 -1.52 9.98
C VAL A 60 -8.75 -0.21 9.95
N PHE A 61 -9.44 0.92 9.92
CA PHE A 61 -8.78 2.23 9.97
C PHE A 61 -8.03 2.43 11.29
N GLU A 62 -8.71 2.23 12.43
CA GLU A 62 -8.11 2.43 13.75
C GLU A 62 -6.89 1.53 13.97
N ASP A 63 -6.99 0.27 13.58
CA ASP A 63 -5.88 -0.67 13.69
C ASP A 63 -4.73 -0.29 12.74
N SER A 64 -5.05 0.19 11.54
CA SER A 64 -4.03 0.69 10.62
C SER A 64 -3.29 1.91 11.17
N ILE A 65 -4.00 2.85 11.78
CA ILE A 65 -3.41 4.04 12.43
C ILE A 65 -2.47 3.63 13.57
N LYS A 66 -2.93 2.74 14.47
CA LYS A 66 -2.09 2.23 15.57
C LYS A 66 -0.83 1.54 15.05
N ALA A 67 -0.96 0.69 14.03
CA ALA A 67 0.17 -0.01 13.42
C ALA A 67 1.17 0.97 12.77
N LEU A 68 0.69 2.03 12.10
CA LEU A 68 1.54 3.07 11.56
C LEU A 68 2.27 3.84 12.65
N GLN A 69 1.61 4.14 13.77
CA GLN A 69 2.24 4.76 14.93
C GLN A 69 3.32 3.86 15.56
N MET A 70 3.10 2.55 15.64
CA MET A 70 4.11 1.58 16.08
C MET A 70 5.32 1.57 15.14
N LEU A 71 5.11 1.60 13.82
CA LEU A 71 6.20 1.71 12.85
C LEU A 71 6.96 3.03 12.97
N ASN A 72 6.27 4.16 13.14
CA ASN A 72 6.92 5.46 13.38
C ASN A 72 7.72 5.46 14.70
N ALA A 73 7.22 4.82 15.75
CA ALA A 73 7.91 4.75 17.05
C ALA A 73 9.27 4.04 16.96
N VAL A 74 9.42 3.05 16.06
CA VAL A 74 10.70 2.37 15.84
C VAL A 74 11.56 3.05 14.77
N GLY A 75 11.10 4.16 14.17
CA GLY A 75 11.87 5.00 13.26
C GLY A 75 11.46 4.95 11.79
N TYR A 76 10.45 4.16 11.41
CA TYR A 76 9.95 4.11 10.03
C TYR A 76 9.26 5.41 9.63
N GLY A 77 9.43 5.81 8.37
CA GLY A 77 8.70 6.94 7.78
C GLY A 77 9.12 8.32 8.27
N LEU A 78 10.08 8.43 9.18
CA LEU A 78 10.56 9.70 9.70
C LEU A 78 11.52 10.38 8.74
N GLU A 79 11.57 11.70 8.75
CA GLU A 79 12.51 12.49 7.96
C GLU A 79 13.96 12.13 8.31
N GLY A 80 14.78 11.92 7.30
CA GLY A 80 16.17 11.50 7.47
C GLY A 80 16.38 10.03 7.86
N SER A 81 15.32 9.26 8.06
CA SER A 81 15.42 7.84 8.38
C SER A 81 15.64 6.99 7.12
N GLU A 82 16.52 6.00 7.21
CA GLU A 82 16.70 4.97 6.18
C GLU A 82 15.59 3.90 6.20
N LEU A 83 14.81 3.83 7.29
CA LEU A 83 13.71 2.88 7.45
C LEU A 83 12.50 3.35 6.62
N LYS A 84 12.40 2.84 5.40
CA LYS A 84 11.39 3.27 4.43
C LYS A 84 10.01 2.73 4.79
N LEU A 85 9.05 3.66 4.91
CA LEU A 85 7.61 3.39 5.02
C LEU A 85 6.91 4.08 3.86
N ASN A 86 6.25 3.28 3.02
CA ASN A 86 5.46 3.77 1.89
C ASN A 86 4.02 3.30 2.02
N LEU A 87 3.10 4.14 1.60
CA LEU A 87 1.68 3.81 1.59
C LEU A 87 1.18 3.56 0.17
N VAL A 88 0.13 2.76 0.07
CA VAL A 88 -0.56 2.46 -1.19
C VAL A 88 -2.01 2.89 -1.08
N TYR A 89 -2.43 3.72 -2.01
CA TYR A 89 -3.81 4.13 -2.22
C TYR A 89 -4.44 3.38 -3.39
N ASN A 90 -5.67 2.92 -3.19
CA ASN A 90 -6.51 2.36 -4.25
C ASN A 90 -7.86 3.08 -4.27
N PRO A 91 -8.33 3.58 -5.43
CA PRO A 91 -9.68 4.13 -5.55
C PRO A 91 -10.75 3.10 -5.16
N ALA A 92 -11.80 3.55 -4.47
CA ALA A 92 -12.90 2.69 -4.05
C ALA A 92 -14.04 2.60 -5.07
N GLY A 93 -13.87 3.05 -6.30
CA GLY A 93 -14.93 3.13 -7.31
C GLY A 93 -14.43 3.09 -8.73
N ALA A 94 -15.36 3.27 -9.69
CA ALA A 94 -15.10 3.24 -11.13
C ALA A 94 -14.46 4.54 -11.65
N PHE A 95 -13.36 4.96 -11.01
CA PHE A 95 -12.60 6.15 -11.39
C PHE A 95 -11.10 5.89 -11.23
N LEU A 96 -10.30 6.67 -11.95
CA LEU A 96 -8.85 6.64 -11.83
C LEU A 96 -8.41 7.50 -10.64
N PRO A 97 -7.26 7.19 -10.01
CA PRO A 97 -6.72 8.03 -8.96
C PRO A 97 -6.42 9.45 -9.51
N PRO A 98 -6.51 10.48 -8.66
CA PRO A 98 -6.05 11.82 -9.02
C PRO A 98 -4.52 11.84 -9.14
N SER A 99 -3.94 13.02 -9.41
CA SER A 99 -2.48 13.21 -9.41
C SER A 99 -1.85 12.63 -8.13
N GLN A 100 -0.85 11.77 -8.30
CA GLN A 100 -0.16 11.13 -7.18
C GLN A 100 0.45 12.15 -6.23
N GLU A 101 1.05 13.21 -6.76
CA GLU A 101 1.68 14.28 -5.97
C GLU A 101 0.66 15.01 -5.09
N SER A 102 -0.50 15.38 -5.67
CA SER A 102 -1.59 16.03 -4.94
C SER A 102 -2.11 15.14 -3.81
N LEU A 103 -2.35 13.87 -4.14
CA LEU A 103 -2.87 12.88 -3.20
C LEU A 103 -1.87 12.60 -2.06
N GLU A 104 -0.58 12.47 -2.38
CA GLU A 104 0.47 12.28 -1.39
C GLU A 104 0.53 13.45 -0.41
N LYS A 105 0.44 14.69 -0.91
CA LYS A 105 0.42 15.89 -0.08
C LYS A 105 -0.78 15.91 0.87
N GLU A 106 -1.97 15.55 0.38
CA GLU A 106 -3.18 15.43 1.21
C GLU A 106 -3.00 14.39 2.31
N PHE A 107 -2.54 13.18 1.96
CA PHE A 107 -2.29 12.11 2.93
C PHE A 107 -1.27 12.51 3.98
N LYS A 108 -0.14 13.10 3.58
CA LYS A 108 0.90 13.58 4.51
C LYS A 108 0.35 14.62 5.46
N THR A 109 -0.41 15.58 4.95
CA THR A 109 -1.00 16.66 5.76
C THR A 109 -2.00 16.10 6.77
N ALA A 110 -2.94 15.27 6.33
CA ALA A 110 -3.99 14.71 7.18
C ALA A 110 -3.41 13.77 8.25
N LEU A 111 -2.60 12.79 7.85
CA LEU A 111 -2.02 11.81 8.78
C LEU A 111 -1.07 12.46 9.78
N LYS A 112 -0.32 13.48 9.38
CA LYS A 112 0.56 14.22 10.30
C LYS A 112 -0.24 15.04 11.30
N LYS A 113 -1.24 15.78 10.82
CA LYS A 113 -2.08 16.65 11.65
C LYS A 113 -2.90 15.87 12.68
N ASP A 114 -3.59 14.83 12.22
CA ASP A 114 -4.62 14.16 13.02
C ASP A 114 -4.06 13.03 13.89
N PHE A 115 -2.96 12.38 13.45
CA PHE A 115 -2.43 11.18 14.09
C PHE A 115 -0.93 11.23 14.38
N ASN A 116 -0.26 12.33 14.03
CA ASN A 116 1.21 12.49 14.11
C ASN A 116 1.99 11.39 13.37
N ILE A 117 1.44 10.88 12.27
CA ILE A 117 2.06 9.84 11.44
C ILE A 117 2.84 10.49 10.29
N SER A 118 4.03 9.94 10.01
CA SER A 118 4.88 10.30 8.87
C SER A 118 5.16 9.06 8.02
N PHE A 119 5.32 9.26 6.71
CA PHE A 119 5.69 8.23 5.74
C PHE A 119 6.46 8.88 4.57
N HIS A 120 7.19 8.07 3.77
CA HIS A 120 8.02 8.61 2.70
C HIS A 120 7.22 8.92 1.43
N SER A 121 6.57 7.91 0.86
CA SER A 121 5.87 8.06 -0.42
C SER A 121 4.49 7.41 -0.40
N LEU A 122 3.58 7.94 -1.22
CA LEU A 122 2.28 7.34 -1.51
C LEU A 122 2.29 6.82 -2.95
N PHE A 123 1.94 5.55 -3.13
CA PHE A 123 1.73 4.97 -4.45
C PHE A 123 0.24 4.89 -4.75
N ALA A 124 -0.21 5.60 -5.77
CA ALA A 124 -1.57 5.49 -6.26
C ALA A 124 -1.65 4.36 -7.29
N ILE A 125 -2.42 3.31 -6.97
CA ILE A 125 -2.58 2.15 -7.84
C ILE A 125 -3.96 2.20 -8.48
N THR A 126 -3.99 2.10 -9.80
CA THR A 126 -5.22 1.92 -10.57
C THR A 126 -5.71 0.48 -10.41
N ASN A 127 -7.00 0.31 -10.13
CA ASN A 127 -7.58 -1.01 -10.00
C ASN A 127 -7.73 -1.69 -11.37
N LEU A 128 -7.32 -2.96 -11.45
CA LEU A 128 -7.68 -3.82 -12.57
C LEU A 128 -9.10 -4.36 -12.40
N PRO A 129 -9.89 -4.51 -13.48
CA PRO A 129 -11.24 -5.07 -13.44
C PRO A 129 -11.20 -6.60 -13.28
N VAL A 130 -10.83 -7.05 -12.07
CA VAL A 130 -10.76 -8.47 -11.71
C VAL A 130 -11.48 -8.74 -10.38
N SER A 131 -11.92 -9.97 -10.17
CA SER A 131 -12.56 -10.42 -8.92
C SER A 131 -13.68 -9.49 -8.47
N ARG A 132 -13.77 -9.18 -7.19
CA ARG A 132 -14.82 -8.34 -6.58
C ARG A 132 -14.98 -6.97 -7.24
N PHE A 133 -13.92 -6.40 -7.78
CA PHE A 133 -14.02 -5.10 -8.46
C PHE A 133 -14.67 -5.25 -9.83
N LEU A 134 -14.41 -6.35 -10.56
CA LEU A 134 -15.13 -6.67 -11.79
C LEU A 134 -16.63 -6.87 -11.52
N ASP A 135 -16.97 -7.64 -10.48
CA ASP A 135 -18.37 -7.86 -10.08
C ASP A 135 -19.08 -6.54 -9.80
N TYR A 136 -18.41 -5.64 -9.06
CA TYR A 136 -18.93 -4.30 -8.80
C TYR A 136 -19.15 -3.49 -10.10
N LEU A 137 -18.19 -3.51 -11.01
CA LEU A 137 -18.31 -2.79 -12.29
C LEU A 137 -19.47 -3.29 -13.15
N LEU A 138 -19.66 -4.61 -13.20
CA LEU A 138 -20.75 -5.24 -13.94
C LEU A 138 -22.11 -4.92 -13.30
N GLN A 139 -22.25 -5.09 -11.99
CA GLN A 139 -23.49 -4.82 -11.26
C GLN A 139 -23.91 -3.34 -11.31
N SER A 140 -22.94 -2.43 -11.34
CA SER A 140 -23.17 -0.99 -11.40
C SER A 140 -23.25 -0.43 -12.82
N ASN A 141 -23.19 -1.28 -13.87
CA ASN A 141 -23.14 -0.88 -15.29
C ASN A 141 -22.02 0.14 -15.62
N ASN A 142 -20.89 0.05 -14.94
CA ASN A 142 -19.75 0.94 -15.11
C ASN A 142 -18.56 0.31 -15.85
N TYR A 143 -18.67 -0.96 -16.25
CA TYR A 143 -17.54 -1.69 -16.83
C TYR A 143 -16.98 -1.04 -18.09
N GLU A 144 -17.83 -0.77 -19.10
CA GLU A 144 -17.39 -0.18 -20.36
C GLU A 144 -16.77 1.20 -20.16
N LYS A 145 -17.46 2.07 -19.40
CA LYS A 145 -16.95 3.41 -19.08
C LYS A 145 -15.62 3.38 -18.34
N TYR A 146 -15.42 2.38 -17.48
CA TYR A 146 -14.16 2.21 -16.77
C TYR A 146 -13.04 1.75 -17.69
N MET A 147 -13.33 0.83 -18.62
CA MET A 147 -12.37 0.38 -19.62
C MET A 147 -11.97 1.51 -20.58
N GLU A 148 -12.92 2.35 -21.01
CA GLU A 148 -12.62 3.55 -21.80
C GLU A 148 -11.66 4.50 -21.08
N LYS A 149 -11.86 4.72 -19.76
CA LYS A 149 -10.95 5.54 -18.96
C LYS A 149 -9.55 4.93 -18.87
N LEU A 150 -9.43 3.60 -18.68
CA LEU A 150 -8.15 2.91 -18.68
C LEU A 150 -7.42 3.06 -20.02
N LEU A 151 -8.13 2.87 -21.13
CA LEU A 151 -7.57 3.06 -22.47
C LEU A 151 -7.12 4.50 -22.72
N ALA A 152 -7.94 5.48 -22.34
CA ALA A 152 -7.60 6.89 -22.47
C ALA A 152 -6.41 7.32 -21.61
N ALA A 153 -6.18 6.65 -20.47
CA ALA A 153 -5.06 6.90 -19.57
C ALA A 153 -3.81 6.07 -19.91
N TYR A 154 -3.85 5.26 -20.97
CA TYR A 154 -2.71 4.42 -21.36
C TYR A 154 -1.49 5.28 -21.73
N ASN A 155 -0.38 5.00 -21.08
CA ASN A 155 0.86 5.74 -21.24
C ASN A 155 1.96 4.80 -21.79
N LEU A 156 2.34 5.00 -23.04
CA LEU A 156 3.38 4.22 -23.73
C LEU A 156 4.75 4.28 -23.05
N VAL A 157 5.11 5.43 -22.48
CA VAL A 157 6.39 5.58 -21.78
C VAL A 157 6.38 4.78 -20.47
N ALA A 158 5.27 4.82 -19.73
CA ALA A 158 5.11 4.01 -18.54
C ALA A 158 5.09 2.50 -18.87
N ALA A 159 4.42 2.12 -19.96
CA ALA A 159 4.37 0.72 -20.42
C ALA A 159 5.76 0.17 -20.81
N ALA A 160 6.61 0.99 -21.40
CA ALA A 160 7.97 0.60 -21.75
C ALA A 160 8.89 0.43 -20.52
N ASN A 161 8.52 1.01 -19.38
CA ASN A 161 9.31 1.00 -18.14
C ASN A 161 8.66 0.19 -17.02
N VAL A 162 7.73 -0.72 -17.32
CA VAL A 162 7.15 -1.61 -16.30
C VAL A 162 8.20 -2.56 -15.72
N MET A 163 8.07 -2.88 -14.44
CA MET A 163 8.99 -3.80 -13.75
C MET A 163 8.82 -5.27 -14.16
N CYS A 164 7.68 -5.62 -14.75
CA CYS A 164 7.33 -7.01 -15.10
C CYS A 164 8.36 -7.75 -15.95
N PRO A 165 9.04 -7.14 -16.96
CA PRO A 165 10.01 -7.85 -17.78
C PRO A 165 11.20 -8.43 -17.00
N ASN A 166 11.51 -7.84 -15.86
CA ASN A 166 12.65 -8.21 -15.02
C ASN A 166 12.22 -8.83 -13.67
N THR A 167 10.95 -9.25 -13.56
CA THR A 167 10.40 -9.78 -12.31
C THR A 167 10.10 -11.26 -12.47
N ILE A 168 10.51 -12.04 -11.49
CA ILE A 168 10.14 -13.44 -11.34
C ILE A 168 9.17 -13.56 -10.18
N SER A 169 8.03 -14.21 -10.40
CA SER A 169 7.10 -14.56 -9.32
C SER A 169 7.38 -15.99 -8.87
N VAL A 170 7.66 -16.17 -7.59
CA VAL A 170 7.86 -17.49 -7.00
C VAL A 170 6.69 -17.80 -6.08
N GLY A 171 6.02 -18.92 -6.31
CA GLY A 171 4.91 -19.39 -5.49
C GLY A 171 5.36 -19.80 -4.07
N TRP A 172 4.40 -20.03 -3.20
CA TRP A 172 4.65 -20.50 -1.83
C TRP A 172 5.30 -21.89 -1.79
N ASP A 173 5.13 -22.66 -2.85
CA ASP A 173 5.69 -24.01 -3.10
C ASP A 173 7.09 -23.97 -3.74
N GLY A 174 7.61 -22.78 -4.07
CA GLY A 174 8.91 -22.56 -4.65
C GLY A 174 8.97 -22.65 -6.18
N TYR A 175 7.83 -22.84 -6.85
CA TYR A 175 7.74 -22.84 -8.32
C TYR A 175 7.58 -21.40 -8.87
N ILE A 176 8.03 -21.23 -10.14
CA ILE A 176 7.96 -19.99 -10.92
C ILE A 176 6.71 -20.02 -11.81
#